data_c8668c552ba17461dd1e765c5fba8896
#
_entry.id   c8668c552ba17461dd1e765c5fba8896
#
_cell.length_a   1.000
_cell.length_b   1.000
_cell.length_c   1.000
_cell.angle_alpha   90.00
_cell.angle_beta   90.00
_cell.angle_gamma   90.00
#
_symmetry.space_group_name_H-M   'P 1'
#
loop_
_entity.id
_entity.type
_entity.pdbx_description
1 polymer ?
#
loop_
_entity_poly.entity_id
_entity_poly.type
_entity_poly.pdbx_seq_one_letter_code
_entity_poly.pdbx_strand_id
1 'polypeptide(L)'
;MCKSAKKLLTTRDIVGYTLPRLHTGKSWYVDFYAYDPTIDGLKRKKYMLDKYRLKERKHIATVLVTNLTQQLIAGWNPFINNDKARSYTTWEAVVQRYVDFIKVSAEKGMLKPKTAADYRSRLAVLLSYIEESNIAIKYVYQFDKTFVVDFLDYIVFDKERSAKTRNNYRTWLSTLTT
;
A
#
# COMPACT_ATOMS: atom_id res chain seq x y z
N MET A 1 -20.30 -28.42 -9.05
CA MET A 1 -20.03 -28.09 -7.64
C MET A 1 -19.75 -26.59 -7.54
N CYS A 2 -20.71 -25.82 -7.05
CA CYS A 2 -20.61 -24.38 -6.97
C CYS A 2 -19.66 -24.00 -5.82
N LYS A 3 -18.50 -23.44 -6.11
CA LYS A 3 -17.60 -22.90 -5.09
C LYS A 3 -18.28 -21.67 -4.49
N SER A 4 -18.78 -21.81 -3.28
CA SER A 4 -19.35 -20.70 -2.51
C SER A 4 -18.41 -19.53 -2.52
N ALA A 5 -18.82 -18.43 -3.16
CA ALA A 5 -18.08 -17.18 -3.15
C ALA A 5 -17.98 -16.71 -1.70
N LYS A 6 -16.76 -16.74 -1.14
CA LYS A 6 -16.50 -16.22 0.21
C LYS A 6 -16.74 -14.73 0.19
N LYS A 7 -17.72 -14.27 0.95
CA LYS A 7 -18.06 -12.86 1.07
C LYS A 7 -16.83 -12.10 1.59
N LEU A 8 -16.19 -11.34 0.72
CA LEU A 8 -15.13 -10.40 1.07
C LEU A 8 -15.76 -9.23 1.83
N LEU A 9 -15.31 -8.99 3.05
CA LEU A 9 -15.59 -7.75 3.74
C LEU A 9 -14.43 -6.79 3.39
N THR A 10 -14.74 -5.83 2.53
CA THR A 10 -13.82 -4.73 2.23
C THR A 10 -14.05 -3.61 3.22
N THR A 11 -13.04 -3.26 4.01
CA THR A 11 -13.03 -2.02 4.74
C THR A 11 -12.32 -0.97 3.90
N ARG A 12 -13.06 0.04 3.47
CA ARG A 12 -12.57 1.21 2.73
C ARG A 12 -11.58 0.85 1.60
N ASP A 13 -12.07 0.23 0.56
CA ASP A 13 -11.47 0.08 -0.78
C ASP A 13 -10.04 -0.46 -0.90
N ILE A 14 -9.35 -0.89 0.18
CA ILE A 14 -7.92 -1.06 0.08
C ILE A 14 -7.43 -2.49 0.28
N VAL A 15 -7.99 -3.25 1.23
CA VAL A 15 -7.47 -4.60 1.50
C VAL A 15 -8.61 -5.56 1.80
N GLY A 16 -8.82 -6.51 0.88
CA GLY A 16 -9.78 -7.58 1.11
C GLY A 16 -9.29 -8.54 2.21
N TYR A 17 -10.17 -8.89 3.13
CA TYR A 17 -9.91 -9.94 4.10
C TYR A 17 -11.20 -10.71 4.42
N THR A 18 -11.06 -11.90 5.01
CA THR A 18 -12.17 -12.62 5.60
C THR A 18 -12.07 -12.56 7.12
N LEU A 19 -13.20 -12.58 7.82
CA LEU A 19 -13.18 -12.65 9.28
C LEU A 19 -12.51 -13.95 9.75
N PRO A 20 -11.71 -13.87 10.84
CA PRO A 20 -11.08 -15.04 11.44
C PRO A 20 -12.12 -16.06 11.91
N ARG A 21 -11.87 -17.34 11.67
CA ARG A 21 -12.75 -18.44 12.03
C ARG A 21 -11.99 -19.50 12.80
N LEU A 22 -12.62 -19.99 13.88
CA LEU A 22 -12.11 -21.15 14.62
C LEU A 22 -12.53 -22.43 13.89
N HIS A 23 -11.59 -23.34 13.73
CA HIS A 23 -11.78 -24.70 13.30
C HIS A 23 -11.41 -25.65 14.45
N THR A 24 -12.34 -26.55 14.75
CA THR A 24 -12.19 -27.61 15.76
C THR A 24 -12.25 -28.97 15.10
N GLY A 25 -11.56 -29.96 15.64
CA GLY A 25 -11.52 -31.31 15.10
C GLY A 25 -10.24 -32.00 15.53
N LYS A 26 -9.62 -32.76 14.61
CA LYS A 26 -8.33 -33.42 14.84
C LYS A 26 -7.23 -32.41 15.19
N SER A 27 -7.26 -31.22 14.59
CA SER A 27 -6.39 -30.08 14.90
C SER A 27 -7.23 -28.83 15.09
N TRP A 28 -6.90 -28.05 16.12
CA TRP A 28 -7.54 -26.78 16.40
C TRP A 28 -6.73 -25.64 15.83
N TYR A 29 -7.37 -24.76 15.06
CA TYR A 29 -6.72 -23.57 14.50
C TYR A 29 -7.72 -22.45 14.22
N VAL A 30 -7.20 -21.24 14.19
CA VAL A 30 -7.91 -20.06 13.66
C VAL A 30 -7.31 -19.72 12.30
N ASP A 31 -8.14 -19.47 11.30
CA ASP A 31 -7.69 -19.00 10.00
C ASP A 31 -8.51 -17.83 9.48
N PHE A 32 -7.90 -17.11 8.58
CA PHE A 32 -8.53 -16.08 7.77
C PHE A 32 -7.72 -15.90 6.48
N TYR A 33 -8.31 -15.19 5.53
CA TYR A 33 -7.62 -14.76 4.33
C TYR A 33 -7.39 -13.26 4.40
N ALA A 34 -6.24 -12.81 3.94
CA ALA A 34 -5.93 -11.40 3.76
C ALA A 34 -5.21 -11.22 2.41
N TYR A 35 -5.33 -10.04 1.85
CA TYR A 35 -4.69 -9.71 0.59
C TYR A 35 -3.17 -9.76 0.73
N ASP A 36 -2.52 -10.53 -0.15
CA ASP A 36 -1.06 -10.57 -0.28
C ASP A 36 -0.68 -9.93 -1.61
N PRO A 37 0.00 -8.79 -1.59
CA PRO A 37 0.38 -8.07 -2.81
C PRO A 37 1.38 -8.82 -3.68
N THR A 38 2.09 -9.80 -3.12
CA THR A 38 3.07 -10.59 -3.92
C THR A 38 2.39 -11.55 -4.89
N ILE A 39 1.15 -11.91 -4.63
CA ILE A 39 0.35 -12.81 -5.48
C ILE A 39 -0.89 -12.12 -6.05
N ASP A 40 -1.04 -10.82 -5.79
CA ASP A 40 -2.23 -10.01 -6.14
C ASP A 40 -3.55 -10.71 -5.81
N GLY A 41 -3.64 -11.25 -4.59
CA GLY A 41 -4.78 -12.07 -4.21
C GLY A 41 -4.87 -12.37 -2.72
N LEU A 42 -5.94 -13.07 -2.35
CA LEU A 42 -6.16 -13.49 -0.96
C LEU A 42 -5.33 -14.72 -0.61
N LYS A 43 -4.46 -14.56 0.36
CA LYS A 43 -3.65 -15.63 0.94
C LYS A 43 -4.14 -16.00 2.32
N ARG A 44 -4.13 -17.30 2.62
CA ARG A 44 -4.56 -17.85 3.91
C ARG A 44 -3.49 -17.64 4.97
N LYS A 45 -3.90 -17.14 6.15
CA LYS A 45 -3.10 -17.17 7.38
C LYS A 45 -3.75 -18.10 8.37
N LYS A 46 -2.95 -18.98 9.01
CA LYS A 46 -3.40 -20.01 9.93
C LYS A 46 -2.59 -19.93 11.23
N TYR A 47 -3.29 -19.96 12.36
CA TYR A 47 -2.71 -20.01 13.69
C TYR A 47 -3.09 -21.31 14.39
N MET A 48 -2.13 -22.20 14.60
CA MET A 48 -2.35 -23.48 15.26
C MET A 48 -2.52 -23.31 16.76
N LEU A 49 -3.51 -24.02 17.34
CA LEU A 49 -3.83 -23.99 18.77
C LEU A 49 -3.46 -25.32 19.47
N ASP A 50 -2.93 -26.29 18.73
CA ASP A 50 -2.61 -27.62 19.27
C ASP A 50 -1.51 -27.61 20.33
N LYS A 51 -0.69 -26.54 20.34
CA LYS A 51 0.34 -26.30 21.38
C LYS A 51 -0.24 -25.99 22.77
N TYR A 52 -1.51 -25.64 22.86
CA TYR A 52 -2.17 -25.34 24.15
C TYR A 52 -2.95 -26.54 24.67
N ARG A 53 -3.19 -26.58 26.00
CA ARG A 53 -3.99 -27.63 26.62
C ARG A 53 -5.45 -27.57 26.13
N LEU A 54 -6.08 -28.72 25.96
CA LEU A 54 -7.43 -28.79 25.36
C LEU A 54 -8.46 -27.90 26.06
N LYS A 55 -8.41 -27.83 27.40
CA LYS A 55 -9.32 -26.99 28.21
C LYS A 55 -9.17 -25.49 27.95
N GLU A 56 -7.99 -25.04 27.53
CA GLU A 56 -7.64 -23.63 27.32
C GLU A 56 -7.89 -23.20 25.87
N ARG A 57 -7.90 -24.15 24.92
CA ARG A 57 -7.99 -23.85 23.48
C ARG A 57 -9.16 -22.99 23.11
N LYS A 58 -10.35 -23.25 23.71
CA LYS A 58 -11.57 -22.48 23.38
C LYS A 58 -11.44 -21.03 23.83
N HIS A 59 -10.95 -20.79 25.03
CA HIS A 59 -10.73 -19.43 25.53
C HIS A 59 -9.69 -18.68 24.71
N ILE A 60 -8.54 -19.32 24.46
CA ILE A 60 -7.46 -18.73 23.64
C ILE A 60 -7.96 -18.45 22.23
N ALA A 61 -8.74 -19.34 21.62
CA ALA A 61 -9.33 -19.13 20.31
C ALA A 61 -10.25 -17.91 20.30
N THR A 62 -11.11 -17.74 21.30
CA THR A 62 -12.01 -16.58 21.39
C THR A 62 -11.23 -15.28 21.47
N VAL A 63 -10.22 -15.21 22.36
CA VAL A 63 -9.35 -14.03 22.48
C VAL A 63 -8.61 -13.75 21.18
N LEU A 64 -8.07 -14.79 20.53
CA LEU A 64 -7.34 -14.66 19.28
C LEU A 64 -8.24 -14.16 18.14
N VAL A 65 -9.45 -14.72 17.99
CA VAL A 65 -10.42 -14.29 16.97
C VAL A 65 -10.82 -12.82 17.19
N THR A 66 -11.09 -12.43 18.44
CA THR A 66 -11.43 -11.03 18.76
C THR A 66 -10.29 -10.07 18.41
N ASN A 67 -9.07 -10.38 18.85
CA ASN A 67 -7.91 -9.53 18.59
C ASN A 67 -7.59 -9.42 17.10
N LEU A 68 -7.59 -10.54 16.37
CA LEU A 68 -7.36 -10.54 14.93
C LEU A 68 -8.45 -9.76 14.17
N THR A 69 -9.72 -9.90 14.60
CA THR A 69 -10.82 -9.13 14.02
C THR A 69 -10.61 -7.63 14.19
N GLN A 70 -10.25 -7.19 15.41
CA GLN A 70 -9.97 -5.78 15.70
C GLN A 70 -8.78 -5.27 14.89
N GLN A 71 -7.69 -6.04 14.79
CA GLN A 71 -6.52 -5.67 14.01
C GLN A 71 -6.84 -5.55 12.52
N LEU A 72 -7.60 -6.49 11.95
CA LEU A 72 -8.02 -6.45 10.54
C LEU A 72 -8.94 -5.25 10.25
N ILE A 73 -9.86 -4.94 11.16
CA ILE A 73 -10.73 -3.75 11.07
C ILE A 73 -9.89 -2.47 11.13
N ALA A 74 -8.85 -2.45 11.97
CA ALA A 74 -7.90 -1.34 12.07
C ALA A 74 -6.94 -1.22 10.87
N GLY A 75 -7.05 -2.13 9.87
CA GLY A 75 -6.25 -2.09 8.66
C GLY A 75 -4.94 -2.88 8.73
N TRP A 76 -4.72 -3.64 9.82
CA TRP A 76 -3.55 -4.53 9.88
C TRP A 76 -3.69 -5.69 8.89
N ASN A 77 -2.57 -6.04 8.25
CA ASN A 77 -2.48 -7.16 7.33
C ASN A 77 -1.21 -7.98 7.61
N PRO A 78 -1.34 -9.34 7.79
CA PRO A 78 -0.22 -10.19 8.17
C PRO A 78 0.83 -10.41 7.06
N PHE A 79 0.52 -10.02 5.83
CA PHE A 79 1.42 -10.16 4.67
C PHE A 79 2.11 -8.85 4.30
N ILE A 80 1.78 -7.78 5.03
CA ILE A 80 2.34 -6.45 4.86
C ILE A 80 3.21 -6.19 6.09
N ASN A 81 4.52 -6.10 5.93
CA ASN A 81 5.40 -5.71 7.03
C ASN A 81 5.01 -4.31 7.50
N ASN A 82 4.89 -4.11 8.81
CA ASN A 82 4.55 -2.82 9.41
C ASN A 82 5.53 -1.70 9.03
N ASP A 83 6.79 -2.05 8.74
CA ASP A 83 7.79 -1.12 8.20
C ASP A 83 7.42 -0.59 6.81
N LYS A 84 6.50 -1.26 6.12
CA LYS A 84 5.97 -0.88 4.79
C LYS A 84 4.49 -0.47 4.83
N ALA A 85 3.92 -0.18 5.98
CA ALA A 85 2.51 0.24 6.10
C ALA A 85 2.18 1.44 5.18
N ARG A 86 3.15 2.33 4.96
CA ARG A 86 3.06 3.45 4.00
C ARG A 86 2.93 2.99 2.54
N SER A 87 3.39 1.79 2.20
CA SER A 87 3.37 1.25 0.83
C SER A 87 1.95 1.02 0.30
N TYR A 88 0.97 0.89 1.19
CA TYR A 88 -0.45 0.67 0.86
C TYR A 88 -1.29 1.94 1.01
N THR A 89 -0.66 3.07 1.24
CA THR A 89 -1.32 4.36 1.06
C THR A 89 -1.73 4.47 -0.42
N THR A 90 -2.93 4.94 -0.69
CA THR A 90 -3.36 5.14 -2.08
C THR A 90 -2.50 6.21 -2.74
N TRP A 91 -2.28 6.04 -4.03
CA TRP A 91 -1.51 7.01 -4.81
C TRP A 91 -2.12 8.41 -4.73
N GLU A 92 -3.44 8.52 -4.84
CA GLU A 92 -4.17 9.78 -4.73
C GLU A 92 -3.91 10.46 -3.38
N ALA A 93 -3.92 9.70 -2.28
CA ALA A 93 -3.67 10.25 -0.95
C ALA A 93 -2.23 10.77 -0.80
N VAL A 94 -1.25 10.13 -1.45
CA VAL A 94 0.14 10.61 -1.46
C VAL A 94 0.28 11.87 -2.29
N VAL A 95 -0.31 11.90 -3.48
CA VAL A 95 -0.32 13.09 -4.34
C VAL A 95 -0.96 14.28 -3.61
N GLN A 96 -2.14 14.06 -3.00
CA GLN A 96 -2.82 15.13 -2.26
C GLN A 96 -1.97 15.64 -1.10
N ARG A 97 -1.40 14.74 -0.29
CA ARG A 97 -0.50 15.12 0.81
C ARG A 97 0.71 15.93 0.32
N TYR A 98 1.26 15.55 -0.82
CA TYR A 98 2.39 16.26 -1.40
C TYR A 98 2.02 17.66 -1.89
N VAL A 99 0.86 17.81 -2.52
CA VAL A 99 0.31 19.12 -2.93
C VAL A 99 0.11 20.01 -1.70
N ASP A 100 -0.49 19.49 -0.63
CA ASP A 100 -0.70 20.21 0.62
C ASP A 100 0.64 20.60 1.28
N PHE A 101 1.62 19.71 1.26
CA PHE A 101 2.98 20.00 1.74
C PHE A 101 3.62 21.16 0.98
N ILE A 102 3.56 21.17 -0.36
CA ILE A 102 4.10 22.27 -1.16
C ILE A 102 3.41 23.57 -0.81
N LYS A 103 2.07 23.56 -0.68
CA LYS A 103 1.27 24.74 -0.35
C LYS A 103 1.65 25.31 1.02
N VAL A 104 1.57 24.48 2.06
CA VAL A 104 1.86 24.89 3.45
C VAL A 104 3.32 25.35 3.60
N SER A 105 4.27 24.63 2.95
CA SER A 105 5.69 24.98 3.03
C SER A 105 6.01 26.30 2.32
N ALA A 106 5.32 26.62 1.24
CA ALA A 106 5.45 27.90 0.55
C ALA A 106 4.85 29.05 1.40
N GLU A 107 3.67 28.84 1.98
CA GLU A 107 3.00 29.82 2.86
C GLU A 107 3.84 30.14 4.12
N LYS A 108 4.51 29.12 4.68
CA LYS A 108 5.38 29.28 5.85
C LYS A 108 6.81 29.76 5.50
N GLY A 109 7.10 30.05 4.24
CA GLY A 109 8.43 30.47 3.79
C GLY A 109 9.52 29.38 3.88
N MET A 110 9.14 28.10 4.10
CA MET A 110 10.06 26.98 4.15
C MET A 110 10.55 26.58 2.74
N LEU A 111 9.75 26.83 1.72
CA LEU A 111 10.09 26.66 0.31
C LEU A 111 10.08 28.03 -0.39
N LYS A 112 11.15 28.30 -1.15
CA LYS A 112 11.16 29.46 -2.06
C LYS A 112 10.05 29.33 -3.11
N PRO A 113 9.39 30.43 -3.52
CA PRO A 113 8.32 30.38 -4.52
C PRO A 113 8.70 29.64 -5.80
N LYS A 114 9.92 29.85 -6.30
CA LYS A 114 10.46 29.15 -7.47
C LYS A 114 10.54 27.63 -7.24
N THR A 115 11.03 27.19 -6.08
CA THR A 115 11.12 25.75 -5.75
C THR A 115 9.73 25.12 -5.66
N ALA A 116 8.77 25.82 -5.08
CA ALA A 116 7.39 25.34 -5.02
C ALA A 116 6.76 25.21 -6.43
N ALA A 117 7.02 26.16 -7.32
CA ALA A 117 6.60 26.10 -8.71
C ALA A 117 7.26 24.93 -9.45
N ASP A 118 8.57 24.72 -9.27
CA ASP A 118 9.31 23.59 -9.86
C ASP A 118 8.77 22.24 -9.38
N TYR A 119 8.41 22.10 -8.11
CA TYR A 119 7.85 20.86 -7.56
C TYR A 119 6.46 20.56 -8.15
N ARG A 120 5.60 21.58 -8.29
CA ARG A 120 4.28 21.42 -8.93
C ARG A 120 4.43 21.02 -10.41
N SER A 121 5.35 21.66 -11.13
CA SER A 121 5.62 21.34 -12.53
C SER A 121 6.10 19.90 -12.71
N ARG A 122 7.01 19.42 -11.85
CA ARG A 122 7.51 18.04 -11.90
C ARG A 122 6.41 17.02 -11.56
N LEU A 123 5.56 17.34 -10.58
CA LEU A 123 4.41 16.50 -10.26
C LEU A 123 3.45 16.41 -11.45
N ALA A 124 3.16 17.53 -12.12
CA ALA A 124 2.31 17.53 -13.30
C ALA A 124 2.87 16.64 -14.41
N VAL A 125 4.19 16.71 -14.68
CA VAL A 125 4.83 15.84 -15.68
C VAL A 125 4.75 14.37 -15.31
N LEU A 126 4.89 14.02 -14.02
CA LEU A 126 4.74 12.64 -13.57
C LEU A 126 3.31 12.12 -13.74
N LEU A 127 2.31 12.95 -13.42
CA LEU A 127 0.90 12.59 -13.59
C LEU A 127 0.54 12.42 -15.06
N SER A 128 1.04 13.32 -15.94
CA SER A 128 0.87 13.17 -17.40
C SER A 128 1.50 11.88 -17.93
N TYR A 129 2.69 11.52 -17.44
CA TYR A 129 3.34 10.24 -17.81
C TYR A 129 2.48 9.03 -17.44
N ILE A 130 1.93 9.02 -16.23
CA ILE A 130 1.06 7.92 -15.74
C ILE A 130 -0.18 7.81 -16.65
N GLU A 131 -0.78 8.93 -17.01
CA GLU A 131 -1.95 9.00 -17.87
C GLU A 131 -1.62 8.59 -19.33
N GLU A 132 -0.59 9.19 -19.94
CA GLU A 132 -0.14 8.91 -21.31
C GLU A 132 0.26 7.44 -21.48
N SER A 133 0.90 6.85 -20.46
CA SER A 133 1.33 5.45 -20.48
C SER A 133 0.24 4.46 -20.06
N ASN A 134 -0.95 4.93 -19.72
CA ASN A 134 -2.09 4.14 -19.23
C ASN A 134 -1.72 3.20 -18.05
N ILE A 135 -0.87 3.71 -17.15
CA ILE A 135 -0.38 2.95 -15.99
C ILE A 135 -1.38 3.10 -14.84
N ALA A 136 -1.96 2.00 -14.39
CA ALA A 136 -2.86 1.98 -13.23
C ALA A 136 -2.07 1.90 -11.93
N ILE A 137 -1.72 3.04 -11.31
CA ILE A 137 -1.14 3.09 -9.97
C ILE A 137 -2.25 3.35 -8.96
N LYS A 138 -2.57 2.34 -8.17
CA LYS A 138 -3.53 2.44 -7.06
C LYS A 138 -2.85 2.68 -5.72
N TYR A 139 -1.69 2.07 -5.50
CA TYR A 139 -0.96 2.10 -4.24
C TYR A 139 0.50 2.49 -4.43
N VAL A 140 1.10 3.07 -3.39
CA VAL A 140 2.50 3.53 -3.39
C VAL A 140 3.50 2.40 -3.67
N TYR A 141 3.22 1.15 -3.27
CA TYR A 141 4.13 0.04 -3.55
C TYR A 141 4.33 -0.23 -5.04
N GLN A 142 3.37 0.18 -5.90
CA GLN A 142 3.49 0.08 -7.35
C GLN A 142 4.44 1.13 -7.94
N PHE A 143 4.77 2.14 -7.14
CA PHE A 143 5.80 3.12 -7.43
C PHE A 143 7.18 2.54 -7.07
N ASP A 144 7.55 1.48 -7.75
CA ASP A 144 8.77 0.73 -7.51
C ASP A 144 9.97 1.27 -8.31
N LYS A 145 11.10 0.56 -8.18
CA LYS A 145 12.32 0.92 -8.90
C LYS A 145 12.15 0.87 -10.42
N THR A 146 11.38 -0.08 -10.93
CA THR A 146 11.15 -0.25 -12.37
C THR A 146 10.38 0.95 -12.91
N PHE A 147 9.25 1.29 -12.27
CA PHE A 147 8.48 2.48 -12.61
C PHE A 147 9.33 3.77 -12.61
N VAL A 148 10.17 3.94 -11.60
CA VAL A 148 11.06 5.12 -11.49
C VAL A 148 12.06 5.17 -12.64
N VAL A 149 12.63 4.03 -13.03
CA VAL A 149 13.57 3.96 -14.18
C VAL A 149 12.85 4.32 -15.46
N ASP A 150 11.69 3.70 -15.73
CA ASP A 150 10.90 3.93 -16.94
C ASP A 150 10.48 5.40 -17.07
N PHE A 151 10.03 6.02 -15.97
CA PHE A 151 9.73 7.44 -15.95
C PHE A 151 10.97 8.32 -16.22
N LEU A 152 12.13 7.99 -15.64
CA LEU A 152 13.35 8.76 -15.88
C LEU A 152 13.85 8.61 -17.32
N ASP A 153 13.62 7.47 -17.95
CA ASP A 153 13.95 7.23 -19.35
C ASP A 153 12.99 7.99 -20.28
N TYR A 154 11.68 8.02 -19.95
CA TYR A 154 10.73 8.89 -20.62
C TYR A 154 11.16 10.38 -20.61
N ILE A 155 11.68 10.89 -19.49
CA ILE A 155 12.19 12.28 -19.40
C ILE A 155 13.33 12.52 -20.40
N VAL A 156 14.21 11.53 -20.62
CA VAL A 156 15.36 11.66 -21.51
C VAL A 156 14.97 11.44 -22.96
N PHE A 157 14.27 10.36 -23.27
CA PHE A 157 14.05 9.89 -24.63
C PHE A 157 12.80 10.49 -25.26
N ASP A 158 11.69 10.56 -24.54
CA ASP A 158 10.42 11.05 -25.09
C ASP A 158 10.27 12.57 -24.94
N LYS A 159 10.71 13.12 -23.81
CA LYS A 159 10.68 14.58 -23.57
C LYS A 159 12.00 15.27 -23.94
N GLU A 160 12.99 14.54 -24.49
CA GLU A 160 14.28 15.03 -24.98
C GLU A 160 15.01 15.96 -23.97
N ARG A 161 14.95 15.61 -22.66
CA ARG A 161 15.57 16.43 -21.62
C ARG A 161 17.00 15.98 -21.34
N SER A 162 17.82 16.91 -20.86
CA SER A 162 19.23 16.66 -20.52
C SER A 162 19.39 15.69 -19.35
N ALA A 163 20.56 15.04 -19.28
CA ALA A 163 20.93 14.19 -18.13
C ALA A 163 20.87 14.95 -16.79
N LYS A 164 21.18 16.25 -16.77
CA LYS A 164 21.03 17.10 -15.59
C LYS A 164 19.55 17.18 -15.15
N THR A 165 18.64 17.36 -16.10
CA THR A 165 17.21 17.38 -15.82
C THR A 165 16.74 16.03 -15.26
N ARG A 166 17.14 14.91 -15.86
CA ARG A 166 16.87 13.56 -15.37
C ARG A 166 17.30 13.39 -13.90
N ASN A 167 18.52 13.81 -13.56
CA ASN A 167 19.03 13.74 -12.19
C ASN A 167 18.22 14.62 -11.22
N ASN A 168 17.77 15.79 -11.66
CA ASN A 168 16.88 16.65 -10.86
C ASN A 168 15.53 15.96 -10.59
N TYR A 169 14.95 15.25 -11.56
CA TYR A 169 13.76 14.44 -11.36
C TYR A 169 14.01 13.30 -10.37
N ARG A 170 15.13 12.57 -10.52
CA ARG A 170 15.51 11.49 -9.60
C ARG A 170 15.60 11.99 -8.14
N THR A 171 16.26 13.11 -7.91
CA THR A 171 16.36 13.71 -6.57
C THR A 171 15.00 14.15 -6.05
N TRP A 172 14.18 14.76 -6.91
CA TRP A 172 12.84 15.18 -6.54
C TRP A 172 11.92 13.99 -6.18
N LEU A 173 11.97 12.88 -6.92
CA LEU A 173 11.17 11.69 -6.65
C LEU A 173 11.43 11.13 -5.24
N SER A 174 12.65 11.25 -4.71
CA SER A 174 12.93 10.85 -3.33
C SER A 174 12.18 11.68 -2.29
N THR A 175 11.82 12.93 -2.62
CA THR A 175 11.04 13.80 -1.70
C THR A 175 9.55 13.50 -1.74
N LEU A 176 9.06 12.87 -2.81
CA LEU A 176 7.65 12.51 -2.96
C LEU A 176 7.25 11.31 -2.08
N THR A 177 8.18 10.40 -1.81
CA THR A 177 7.94 9.13 -1.11
C THR A 177 8.39 9.15 0.36
N THR A 178 8.94 10.24 0.85
CA THR A 178 9.34 10.46 2.25
C THR A 178 8.19 11.03 3.06
#